data_476a2427c0854bd54580d5f1a55f28ee
#
_entry.id   476a2427c0854bd54580d5f1a55f28ee
#
_cell.length_a   1.000
_cell.length_b   1.000
_cell.length_c   1.000
_cell.angle_alpha   90.00
_cell.angle_beta   90.00
_cell.angle_gamma   90.00
#
_symmetry.space_group_name_H-M   'P 1'
#
loop_
_entity.id
_entity.type
_entity.pdbx_description
1 polymer ?
#
loop_
_entity_poly.entity_id
_entity_poly.type
_entity_poly.pdbx_seq_one_letter_code
_entity_poly.pdbx_strand_id
1 'polypeptide(L)'
;MDLRVQGDVPPDPFLGAADLFETERSVEAPVRVVVREDPDERTWAGHYDDHHVLNVSRRAATSAMARELAIHELAHMARYEEGHPSHLQSTEEALYLGLSGEKVERRKLAHCYQIANHMKDIYADDITLSVAPANKLLGFLESTLAA
;
A
#
# COMPACT_ATOMS: atom_id res chain seq x y z
N MET A 1 0.28 -10.95 -14.17
CA MET A 1 0.88 -10.65 -12.85
C MET A 1 1.10 -11.94 -12.08
N ASP A 2 2.29 -12.15 -11.54
CA ASP A 2 2.56 -13.32 -10.68
C ASP A 2 2.30 -12.95 -9.23
N LEU A 3 1.09 -13.21 -8.75
CA LEU A 3 0.68 -12.96 -7.37
C LEU A 3 0.37 -14.28 -6.69
N ARG A 4 0.97 -14.51 -5.52
CA ARG A 4 0.78 -15.72 -4.73
C ARG A 4 0.44 -15.38 -3.28
N VAL A 5 -0.56 -16.05 -2.75
CA VAL A 5 -1.00 -15.90 -1.36
C VAL A 5 -0.43 -17.04 -0.52
N GLN A 6 0.29 -16.68 0.54
CA GLN A 6 0.85 -17.62 1.51
C GLN A 6 0.10 -17.47 2.83
N GLY A 7 -0.69 -18.46 3.17
CA GLY A 7 -1.49 -18.49 4.37
C GLY A 7 -2.81 -19.20 4.14
N ASP A 8 -3.47 -19.56 5.24
CA ASP A 8 -4.74 -20.28 5.21
C ASP A 8 -5.93 -19.30 5.16
N VAL A 9 -6.05 -18.61 4.04
CA VAL A 9 -7.16 -17.69 3.76
C VAL A 9 -7.58 -17.86 2.31
N PRO A 10 -8.84 -17.52 1.96
CA PRO A 10 -9.26 -17.51 0.55
C PRO A 10 -8.40 -16.54 -0.27
N PRO A 11 -7.79 -16.99 -1.37
CA PRO A 11 -6.96 -16.11 -2.21
C PRO A 11 -7.79 -15.19 -3.12
N ASP A 12 -9.08 -15.43 -3.26
CA ASP A 12 -9.96 -14.76 -4.23
C ASP A 12 -9.92 -13.23 -4.19
N PRO A 13 -9.92 -12.56 -3.01
CA PRO A 13 -9.83 -11.10 -2.98
C PRO A 13 -8.54 -10.57 -3.61
N PHE A 14 -7.43 -11.26 -3.38
CA PHE A 14 -6.11 -10.85 -3.91
C PHE A 14 -5.99 -11.14 -5.40
N LEU A 15 -6.47 -12.29 -5.84
CA LEU A 15 -6.48 -12.64 -7.25
C LEU A 15 -7.44 -11.71 -8.03
N GLY A 16 -8.60 -11.41 -7.46
CA GLY A 16 -9.53 -10.45 -8.04
C GLY A 16 -8.96 -9.04 -8.12
N ALA A 17 -8.19 -8.64 -7.11
CA ALA A 17 -7.48 -7.36 -7.13
C ALA A 17 -6.45 -7.30 -8.27
N ALA A 18 -5.68 -8.37 -8.44
CA ALA A 18 -4.70 -8.47 -9.53
C ALA A 18 -5.38 -8.38 -10.90
N ASP A 19 -6.46 -9.10 -11.10
CA ASP A 19 -7.21 -9.08 -12.36
C ASP A 19 -7.74 -7.68 -12.68
N LEU A 20 -8.32 -7.00 -11.69
CA LEU A 20 -8.80 -5.63 -11.86
C LEU A 20 -7.65 -4.66 -12.13
N PHE A 21 -6.56 -4.80 -11.40
CA PHE A 21 -5.39 -3.93 -11.54
C PHE A 21 -4.80 -4.02 -12.94
N GLU A 22 -4.72 -5.21 -13.50
CA GLU A 22 -4.17 -5.45 -14.84
C GLU A 22 -5.00 -4.83 -15.97
N THR A 23 -6.24 -4.41 -15.71
CA THR A 23 -7.04 -3.71 -16.73
C THR A 23 -6.47 -2.33 -17.07
N GLU A 24 -5.76 -1.70 -16.15
CA GLU A 24 -5.25 -0.33 -16.30
C GLU A 24 -3.73 -0.23 -16.14
N ARG A 25 -3.15 -1.07 -15.29
CA ARG A 25 -1.75 -1.02 -14.90
C ARG A 25 -1.17 -2.42 -14.79
N SER A 26 0.14 -2.50 -14.57
CA SER A 26 0.83 -3.76 -14.37
C SER A 26 1.87 -3.63 -13.25
N VAL A 27 2.08 -4.72 -12.52
CA VAL A 27 3.21 -4.91 -11.61
C VAL A 27 4.03 -6.06 -12.20
N GLU A 28 5.26 -5.76 -12.61
CA GLU A 28 6.10 -6.72 -13.35
C GLU A 28 6.75 -7.75 -12.43
N ALA A 29 7.22 -7.32 -11.26
CA ALA A 29 7.87 -8.21 -10.31
C ALA A 29 6.84 -9.12 -9.61
N PRO A 30 7.23 -10.34 -9.21
CA PRO A 30 6.36 -11.22 -8.44
C PRO A 30 5.90 -10.59 -7.14
N VAL A 31 4.64 -10.83 -6.78
CA VAL A 31 4.03 -10.32 -5.55
C VAL A 31 3.70 -11.50 -4.63
N ARG A 32 4.19 -11.46 -3.41
CA ARG A 32 3.86 -12.44 -2.37
C ARG A 32 3.01 -11.80 -1.30
N VAL A 33 1.83 -12.34 -1.09
CA VAL A 33 0.95 -11.94 0.00
C VAL A 33 1.20 -12.89 1.17
N VAL A 34 1.68 -12.36 2.28
CA VAL A 34 1.98 -13.14 3.49
C VAL A 34 0.98 -12.79 4.57
N VAL A 35 0.19 -13.78 4.96
CA VAL A 35 -0.85 -13.60 5.99
C VAL A 35 -0.24 -13.81 7.36
N ARG A 36 -0.42 -12.80 8.22
CA ARG A 36 0.06 -12.81 9.60
C ARG A 36 -1.06 -13.18 10.55
N GLU A 37 -0.74 -13.97 11.57
CA GLU A 37 -1.73 -14.41 12.57
C GLU A 37 -2.07 -13.33 13.59
N ASP A 38 -1.16 -12.41 13.86
CA ASP A 38 -1.42 -11.30 14.78
C ASP A 38 -2.51 -10.38 14.22
N PRO A 39 -3.70 -10.28 14.87
CA PRO A 39 -4.79 -9.45 14.38
C PRO A 39 -4.48 -7.95 14.41
N ASP A 40 -3.50 -7.54 15.21
CA ASP A 40 -3.08 -6.15 15.34
C ASP A 40 -1.95 -5.78 14.38
N GLU A 41 -1.46 -6.74 13.60
CA GLU A 41 -0.44 -6.50 12.57
C GLU A 41 -0.97 -5.51 11.53
N ARG A 42 -0.24 -4.43 11.34
CA ARG A 42 -0.57 -3.46 10.29
C ARG A 42 -0.20 -4.01 8.93
N THR A 43 -1.01 -3.68 7.93
CA THR A 43 -0.66 -3.96 6.54
C THR A 43 0.56 -3.13 6.14
N TRP A 44 1.54 -3.80 5.56
CA TRP A 44 2.71 -3.11 5.02
C TRP A 44 3.26 -3.86 3.82
N ALA A 45 3.81 -3.12 2.88
CA ALA A 45 4.43 -3.68 1.69
C ALA A 45 5.95 -3.44 1.73
N GLY A 46 6.71 -4.49 1.43
CA GLY A 46 8.14 -4.42 1.20
C GLY A 46 8.41 -4.47 -0.30
N HIS A 47 9.30 -3.62 -0.77
CA HIS A 47 9.72 -3.58 -2.17
C HIS A 47 11.19 -3.97 -2.27
N TYR A 48 11.46 -5.04 -3.00
CA TYR A 48 12.79 -5.58 -3.19
C TYR A 48 13.13 -5.53 -4.69
N ASP A 49 14.39 -5.76 -5.04
CA ASP A 49 14.85 -5.65 -6.44
C ASP A 49 14.14 -6.63 -7.37
N ASP A 50 13.78 -7.81 -6.87
CA ASP A 50 13.23 -8.91 -7.66
C ASP A 50 11.79 -9.31 -7.30
N HIS A 51 11.21 -8.73 -6.25
CA HIS A 51 9.85 -9.06 -5.82
C HIS A 51 9.28 -8.02 -4.85
N HIS A 52 7.96 -8.09 -4.64
CA HIS A 52 7.26 -7.34 -3.60
C HIS A 52 6.67 -8.31 -2.59
N VAL A 53 6.57 -7.88 -1.34
CA VAL A 53 5.90 -8.64 -0.27
C VAL A 53 4.82 -7.77 0.35
N LEU A 54 3.60 -8.27 0.36
CA LEU A 54 2.48 -7.65 1.06
C LEU A 54 2.22 -8.45 2.35
N ASN A 55 2.48 -7.83 3.50
CA ASN A 55 2.16 -8.40 4.80
C ASN A 55 0.80 -7.90 5.25
N VAL A 56 -0.10 -8.81 5.53
CA VAL A 56 -1.49 -8.50 5.89
C VAL A 56 -1.92 -9.42 7.03
N SER A 57 -2.66 -8.87 8.00
CA SER A 57 -3.23 -9.68 9.06
C SER A 57 -4.32 -10.61 8.50
N ARG A 58 -4.55 -11.75 9.16
CA ARG A 58 -5.67 -12.63 8.82
C ARG A 58 -7.00 -11.88 8.83
N ARG A 59 -7.19 -10.98 9.79
CA ARG A 59 -8.38 -10.14 9.91
C ARG A 59 -8.60 -9.28 8.67
N ALA A 60 -7.56 -8.59 8.21
CA ALA A 60 -7.63 -7.76 7.01
C ALA A 60 -7.80 -8.60 5.75
N ALA A 61 -7.11 -9.74 5.65
CA ALA A 61 -7.17 -10.64 4.51
C ALA A 61 -8.55 -11.27 4.30
N THR A 62 -9.34 -11.42 5.37
CA THR A 62 -10.70 -11.98 5.33
C THR A 62 -11.79 -10.93 5.44
N SER A 63 -11.43 -9.66 5.46
CA SER A 63 -12.40 -8.55 5.55
C SER A 63 -13.13 -8.34 4.22
N ALA A 64 -14.27 -7.66 4.28
CA ALA A 64 -15.03 -7.27 3.09
C ALA A 64 -14.25 -6.30 2.18
N MET A 65 -13.21 -5.64 2.70
CA MET A 65 -12.38 -4.66 2.00
C MET A 65 -11.03 -5.22 1.55
N ALA A 66 -10.81 -6.54 1.65
CA ALA A 66 -9.52 -7.15 1.33
C ALA A 66 -9.08 -6.89 -0.12
N ARG A 67 -10.01 -6.90 -1.07
CA ARG A 67 -9.72 -6.61 -2.47
C ARG A 67 -9.28 -5.17 -2.68
N GLU A 68 -9.97 -4.21 -2.09
CA GLU A 68 -9.67 -2.78 -2.20
C GLU A 68 -8.34 -2.47 -1.53
N LEU A 69 -8.06 -3.08 -0.38
CA LEU A 69 -6.76 -3.00 0.27
C LEU A 69 -5.64 -3.52 -0.63
N ALA A 70 -5.85 -4.67 -1.27
CA ALA A 70 -4.87 -5.24 -2.19
C ALA A 70 -4.63 -4.34 -3.40
N ILE A 71 -5.67 -3.75 -3.99
CA ILE A 71 -5.53 -2.79 -5.10
C ILE A 71 -4.70 -1.58 -4.66
N HIS A 72 -4.95 -1.05 -3.48
CA HIS A 72 -4.19 0.06 -2.92
C HIS A 72 -2.69 -0.29 -2.81
N GLU A 73 -2.38 -1.46 -2.29
CA GLU A 73 -0.99 -1.89 -2.14
C GLU A 73 -0.32 -2.20 -3.49
N LEU A 74 -1.04 -2.76 -4.44
CA LEU A 74 -0.54 -2.94 -5.81
C LEU A 74 -0.23 -1.59 -6.47
N ALA A 75 -1.00 -0.55 -6.17
CA ALA A 75 -0.73 0.80 -6.66
C ALA A 75 0.59 1.35 -6.11
N HIS A 76 0.91 1.10 -4.84
CA HIS A 76 2.23 1.44 -4.28
C HIS A 76 3.36 0.71 -5.01
N MET A 77 3.17 -0.59 -5.27
CA MET A 77 4.16 -1.40 -5.99
C MET A 77 4.41 -0.87 -7.40
N ALA A 78 3.35 -0.51 -8.12
CA ALA A 78 3.44 0.06 -9.47
C ALA A 78 4.20 1.41 -9.46
N ARG A 79 3.91 2.28 -8.50
CA ARG A 79 4.63 3.55 -8.36
C ARG A 79 6.11 3.34 -8.06
N TYR A 80 6.43 2.34 -7.25
CA TYR A 80 7.80 1.97 -6.97
C TYR A 80 8.51 1.49 -8.25
N GLU A 81 7.88 0.59 -9.01
CA GLU A 81 8.47 0.04 -10.25
C GLU A 81 8.66 1.08 -11.35
N GLU A 82 7.73 2.02 -11.48
CA GLU A 82 7.88 3.10 -12.47
C GLU A 82 8.92 4.14 -12.10
N GLY A 83 9.52 4.03 -10.91
CA GLY A 83 10.50 5.00 -10.43
C GLY A 83 9.90 6.34 -10.06
N HIS A 84 8.62 6.37 -9.63
CA HIS A 84 7.98 7.61 -9.25
C HIS A 84 8.67 8.22 -8.02
N PRO A 85 9.00 9.54 -8.04
CA PRO A 85 9.75 10.18 -6.96
C PRO A 85 9.12 10.01 -5.56
N SER A 86 7.80 9.93 -5.47
CA SER A 86 7.09 9.72 -4.20
C SER A 86 7.45 8.41 -3.51
N HIS A 87 7.92 7.41 -4.26
CA HIS A 87 8.20 6.05 -3.77
C HIS A 87 9.69 5.69 -3.78
N LEU A 88 10.52 6.43 -4.48
CA LEU A 88 11.98 6.22 -4.50
C LEU A 88 12.68 6.87 -3.31
N GLN A 89 12.20 8.04 -2.91
CA GLN A 89 12.79 8.77 -1.80
C GLN A 89 12.26 8.22 -0.48
N SER A 90 13.14 7.84 0.45
CA SER A 90 12.71 7.42 1.77
C SER A 90 12.07 8.59 2.53
N THR A 91 11.15 8.28 3.45
CA THR A 91 10.53 9.28 4.32
C THR A 91 11.59 10.03 5.12
N GLU A 92 12.62 9.35 5.59
CA GLU A 92 13.72 9.95 6.34
C GLU A 92 14.50 10.95 5.49
N GLU A 93 14.83 10.61 4.26
CA GLU A 93 15.51 11.52 3.33
C GLU A 93 14.66 12.74 3.02
N ALA A 94 13.36 12.55 2.77
CA ALA A 94 12.44 13.65 2.50
C ALA A 94 12.38 14.62 3.68
N LEU A 95 12.31 14.10 4.90
CA LEU A 95 12.31 14.92 6.11
C LEU A 95 13.63 15.63 6.33
N TYR A 96 14.75 14.94 6.10
CA TYR A 96 16.08 15.53 6.21
C TYR A 96 16.23 16.73 5.27
N LEU A 97 15.81 16.59 4.02
CA LEU A 97 15.88 17.67 3.03
C LEU A 97 14.91 18.81 3.35
N GLY A 98 13.69 18.48 3.75
CA GLY A 98 12.65 19.48 4.04
C GLY A 98 12.87 20.25 5.34
N LEU A 99 13.52 19.63 6.33
CA LEU A 99 13.74 20.21 7.66
C LEU A 99 15.20 20.57 7.91
N SER A 100 16.03 20.55 6.90
CA SER A 100 17.46 20.87 7.00
C SER A 100 17.68 22.25 7.63
N GLY A 101 18.45 22.30 8.71
CA GLY A 101 18.71 23.54 9.44
C GLY A 101 17.65 23.96 10.45
N GLU A 102 16.53 23.24 10.52
CA GLU A 102 15.46 23.51 11.47
C GLU A 102 15.62 22.67 12.73
N LYS A 103 15.32 23.29 13.89
CA LYS A 103 15.17 22.56 15.15
C LYS A 103 13.71 22.16 15.31
N VAL A 104 13.44 20.86 15.21
CA VAL A 104 12.07 20.33 15.26
C VAL A 104 11.89 19.48 16.52
N GLU A 105 10.86 19.78 17.30
CA GLU A 105 10.48 18.96 18.44
C GLU A 105 10.11 17.53 18.01
N ARG A 106 10.42 16.54 18.83
CA ARG A 106 10.14 15.12 18.53
C ARG A 106 8.69 14.88 18.14
N ARG A 107 7.74 15.54 18.82
CA ARG A 107 6.31 15.42 18.54
C ARG A 107 5.93 15.96 17.14
N LYS A 108 6.51 17.08 16.77
CA LYS A 108 6.30 17.66 15.42
C LYS A 108 6.95 16.81 14.34
N LEU A 109 8.11 16.22 14.65
CA LEU A 109 8.77 15.29 13.73
C LEU A 109 7.90 14.07 13.45
N ALA A 110 7.23 13.50 14.47
CA ALA A 110 6.30 12.40 14.29
C ALA A 110 5.15 12.77 13.35
N HIS A 111 4.59 13.98 13.48
CA HIS A 111 3.56 14.49 12.57
C HIS A 111 4.08 14.64 11.14
N CYS A 112 5.30 15.14 10.96
CA CYS A 112 5.94 15.25 9.64
C CYS A 112 6.09 13.87 8.99
N TYR A 113 6.47 12.84 9.75
CA TYR A 113 6.53 11.46 9.28
C TYR A 113 5.18 10.97 8.78
N GLN A 114 4.12 11.20 9.53
CA GLN A 114 2.76 10.83 9.12
C GLN A 114 2.35 11.52 7.82
N ILE A 115 2.59 12.83 7.70
CA ILE A 115 2.28 13.60 6.50
C ILE A 115 3.06 13.04 5.30
N ALA A 116 4.37 12.80 5.46
CA ALA A 116 5.20 12.27 4.37
C ALA A 116 4.74 10.89 3.91
N ASN A 117 4.31 10.02 4.84
CA ASN A 117 3.76 8.71 4.49
C ASN A 117 2.41 8.83 3.76
N HIS A 118 1.54 9.73 4.19
CA HIS A 118 0.26 9.97 3.53
C HIS A 118 0.42 10.54 2.12
N MET A 119 1.47 11.27 1.84
CA MET A 119 1.76 11.75 0.49
C MET A 119 1.97 10.60 -0.50
N LYS A 120 2.58 9.50 -0.05
CA LYS A 120 2.70 8.30 -0.89
C LYS A 120 1.35 7.72 -1.25
N ASP A 121 0.40 7.74 -0.31
CA ASP A 121 -0.97 7.28 -0.53
C ASP A 121 -1.68 8.11 -1.60
N ILE A 122 -1.48 9.41 -1.64
CA ILE A 122 -2.08 10.28 -2.66
C ILE A 122 -1.71 9.79 -4.06
N TYR A 123 -0.45 9.51 -4.30
CA TYR A 123 0.03 9.06 -5.61
C TYR A 123 -0.37 7.61 -5.92
N ALA A 124 -0.48 6.76 -4.91
CA ALA A 124 -1.00 5.41 -5.09
C ALA A 124 -2.51 5.42 -5.35
N ASP A 125 -3.27 6.23 -4.63
CA ASP A 125 -4.72 6.30 -4.74
C ASP A 125 -5.20 6.89 -6.06
N ASP A 126 -4.38 7.68 -6.73
CA ASP A 126 -4.64 8.11 -8.10
C ASP A 126 -4.80 6.90 -9.05
N ILE A 127 -3.97 5.89 -8.89
CA ILE A 127 -4.12 4.62 -9.61
C ILE A 127 -5.34 3.86 -9.09
N THR A 128 -5.50 3.74 -7.78
CA THR A 128 -6.60 3.02 -7.16
C THR A 128 -7.96 3.53 -7.62
N LEU A 129 -8.12 4.85 -7.74
CA LEU A 129 -9.33 5.50 -8.24
C LEU A 129 -9.65 5.13 -9.69
N SER A 130 -8.64 4.86 -10.50
CA SER A 130 -8.85 4.49 -11.91
C SER A 130 -9.25 3.02 -12.08
N VAL A 131 -8.96 2.17 -11.11
CA VAL A 131 -9.11 0.71 -11.19
C VAL A 131 -10.29 0.18 -10.39
N ALA A 132 -10.46 0.64 -9.13
CA ALA A 132 -11.43 0.09 -8.21
C ALA A 132 -12.86 0.59 -8.47
N PRO A 133 -13.90 -0.24 -8.25
CA PRO A 133 -15.28 0.23 -8.29
C PRO A 133 -15.53 1.34 -7.26
N ALA A 134 -16.11 2.46 -7.70
CA ALA A 134 -16.21 3.69 -6.91
C ALA A 134 -16.91 3.51 -5.54
N ASN A 135 -18.01 2.75 -5.48
CA ASN A 135 -18.76 2.53 -4.25
C ASN A 135 -17.96 1.73 -3.20
N LYS A 136 -17.21 0.73 -3.64
CA LYS A 136 -16.35 -0.08 -2.77
C LYS A 136 -15.14 0.72 -2.31
N LEU A 137 -14.54 1.51 -3.21
CA LEU A 137 -13.41 2.35 -2.89
C LEU A 137 -13.76 3.42 -1.87
N LEU A 138 -14.93 4.06 -1.99
CA LEU A 138 -15.40 5.03 -1.00
C LEU A 138 -15.50 4.41 0.38
N GLY A 139 -16.04 3.21 0.50
CA GLY A 139 -16.11 2.49 1.77
C GLY A 139 -14.73 2.20 2.35
N PHE A 140 -13.76 1.81 1.51
CA PHE A 140 -12.39 1.58 1.93
C PHE A 140 -11.73 2.88 2.44
N LEU A 141 -11.85 3.97 1.69
CA LEU A 141 -11.27 5.26 2.07
C LEU A 141 -11.89 5.82 3.35
N GLU A 142 -13.21 5.70 3.51
CA GLU A 142 -13.90 6.09 4.74
C GLU A 142 -13.38 5.28 5.94
N SER A 143 -13.18 3.98 5.79
CA SER A 143 -12.67 3.13 6.88
C SER A 143 -11.23 3.50 7.27
N THR A 144 -10.38 3.88 6.32
CA THR A 144 -9.00 4.32 6.62
C THR A 144 -8.97 5.67 7.31
N LEU A 145 -9.86 6.59 6.95
CA LEU A 145 -9.95 7.90 7.59
C LEU A 145 -10.51 7.82 9.02
N ALA A 146 -11.36 6.83 9.30
CA ALA A 146 -11.96 6.62 10.61
C ALA A 146 -11.01 5.91 11.60
N ALA A 147 -9.94 5.33 11.11
CA ALA A 147 -9.01 4.52 11.92
C ALA A 147 -8.02 5.37 12.74
#